data_49c7d3f31956ea9dd83d4cf9e2dc16d0
#
_entry.id   49c7d3f31956ea9dd83d4cf9e2dc16d0
#
_cell.length_a   1.000
_cell.length_b   1.000
_cell.length_c   1.000
_cell.angle_alpha   90.00
_cell.angle_beta   90.00
_cell.angle_gamma   90.00
#
_symmetry.space_group_name_H-M   'P 1'
#
loop_
_entity.id
_entity.type
_entity.pdbx_description
1 polymer ?
#
loop_
_entity_poly.entity_id
_entity_poly.type
_entity_poly.pdbx_seq_one_letter_code
_entity_poly.pdbx_strand_id
1 'polypeptide(L)'
;MVDGFINFNLNEKTPTIIKVIGVGGGGGNAVEYMYEKGICDVDFVICNTDYQALRNSPIPCKIQLGKELTAGHGAGNNPAMGEKSAQESLADIEAILKKDTRMAFITAAMGGGTGTGAAPVIAKLSKDMGILTVGIVSVPARFEGPKRLDQARDGLRRPAGPAGAAARPLGGNARKRSGLPY
;
A
#
# COMPACT_ATOMS: atom_id res chain seq x y z
N MET A 1 29.04 44.60 13.30
CA MET A 1 29.20 43.17 12.98
C MET A 1 28.11 42.45 13.73
N VAL A 2 27.10 42.00 13.04
CA VAL A 2 25.98 41.27 13.67
C VAL A 2 26.20 39.79 13.32
N ASP A 3 26.65 39.05 14.33
CA ASP A 3 26.78 37.60 14.21
C ASP A 3 25.38 37.00 14.10
N GLY A 4 24.98 36.69 12.88
CA GLY A 4 23.77 35.95 12.61
C GLY A 4 23.94 34.46 12.98
N PHE A 5 23.76 34.14 14.24
CA PHE A 5 23.61 32.75 14.66
C PHE A 5 22.31 32.21 14.09
N ILE A 6 22.39 31.37 13.06
CA ILE A 6 21.25 30.56 12.61
C ILE A 6 21.01 29.53 13.71
N ASN A 7 19.99 29.74 14.53
CA ASN A 7 19.51 28.74 15.48
C ASN A 7 18.92 27.56 14.69
N PHE A 8 19.72 26.54 14.46
CA PHE A 8 19.24 25.23 14.03
C PHE A 8 18.51 24.57 15.18
N ASN A 9 17.19 24.65 15.18
CA ASN A 9 16.35 23.83 16.06
C ASN A 9 16.42 22.37 15.58
N LEU A 10 17.38 21.61 16.06
CA LEU A 10 17.58 20.19 15.76
C LEU A 10 16.42 19.30 16.27
N ASN A 11 15.44 19.85 16.98
CA ASN A 11 14.30 19.13 17.54
C ASN A 11 12.99 19.27 16.75
N GLU A 12 12.93 20.08 15.70
CA GLU A 12 11.80 20.07 14.79
C GLU A 12 11.94 18.85 13.89
N LYS A 13 11.12 17.82 14.12
CA LYS A 13 10.93 16.73 13.17
C LYS A 13 10.49 17.36 11.85
N THR A 14 11.39 17.42 10.90
CA THR A 14 11.04 17.79 9.52
C THR A 14 9.86 16.92 9.09
N PRO A 15 8.77 17.50 8.60
CA PRO A 15 7.62 16.71 8.17
C PRO A 15 8.07 15.73 7.09
N THR A 16 7.73 14.47 7.30
CA THR A 16 8.07 13.39 6.35
C THR A 16 7.27 13.59 5.07
N ILE A 17 7.98 13.65 3.94
CA ILE A 17 7.35 13.85 2.62
C ILE A 17 7.05 12.52 1.90
N ILE A 18 7.48 11.40 2.49
CA ILE A 18 7.33 10.05 1.94
C ILE A 18 6.38 9.25 2.83
N LYS A 19 5.37 8.65 2.22
CA LYS A 19 4.48 7.70 2.91
C LYS A 19 4.58 6.31 2.33
N VAL A 20 4.60 5.32 3.21
CA VAL A 20 4.57 3.90 2.85
C VAL A 20 3.23 3.33 3.32
N ILE A 21 2.39 2.95 2.37
CA ILE A 21 1.00 2.56 2.61
C ILE A 21 0.86 1.06 2.33
N GLY A 22 0.60 0.28 3.38
CA GLY A 22 0.31 -1.14 3.28
C GLY A 22 -1.19 -1.39 3.12
N VAL A 23 -1.59 -2.08 2.05
CA VAL A 23 -3.00 -2.32 1.72
C VAL A 23 -3.34 -3.80 1.85
N GLY A 24 -4.31 -4.09 2.72
CA GLY A 24 -4.71 -5.45 3.06
C GLY A 24 -3.67 -6.19 3.91
N GLY A 25 -3.91 -7.46 4.22
CA GLY A 25 -3.05 -8.23 5.11
C GLY A 25 -1.60 -8.31 4.64
N GLY A 26 -1.36 -8.69 3.39
CA GLY A 26 0.01 -8.82 2.88
C GLY A 26 0.76 -7.51 2.76
N GLY A 27 0.08 -6.41 2.40
CA GLY A 27 0.66 -5.08 2.40
C GLY A 27 0.95 -4.59 3.82
N GLY A 28 0.04 -4.84 4.76
CA GLY A 28 0.24 -4.56 6.18
C GLY A 28 1.48 -5.24 6.74
N ASN A 29 1.62 -6.55 6.53
CA ASN A 29 2.78 -7.32 6.99
C ASN A 29 4.12 -6.77 6.44
N ALA A 30 4.13 -6.32 5.18
CA ALA A 30 5.32 -5.72 4.58
C ALA A 30 5.69 -4.40 5.27
N VAL A 31 4.71 -3.56 5.56
CA VAL A 31 4.92 -2.28 6.27
C VAL A 31 5.33 -2.51 7.72
N GLU A 32 4.72 -3.46 8.42
CA GLU A 32 5.11 -3.85 9.77
C GLU A 32 6.56 -4.29 9.83
N TYR A 33 6.98 -5.13 8.90
CA TYR A 33 8.37 -5.56 8.81
C TYR A 33 9.34 -4.39 8.59
N MET A 34 8.99 -3.43 7.72
CA MET A 34 9.79 -2.22 7.51
C MET A 34 9.88 -1.37 8.79
N TYR A 35 8.78 -1.24 9.50
CA TYR A 35 8.71 -0.50 10.76
C TYR A 35 9.58 -1.14 11.84
N GLU A 36 9.50 -2.47 12.01
CA GLU A 36 10.33 -3.24 12.94
C GLU A 36 11.83 -3.17 12.61
N LYS A 37 12.19 -3.01 11.34
CA LYS A 37 13.58 -2.79 10.91
C LYS A 37 14.09 -1.38 11.17
N GLY A 38 13.26 -0.50 11.73
CA GLY A 38 13.66 0.85 12.10
C GLY A 38 13.94 1.77 10.91
N ILE A 39 13.27 1.57 9.76
CA ILE A 39 13.37 2.48 8.63
C ILE A 39 12.84 3.84 9.04
N CYS A 40 13.67 4.88 8.88
CA CYS A 40 13.39 6.25 9.30
C CYS A 40 13.00 7.14 8.11
N ASP A 41 12.59 8.38 8.41
CA ASP A 41 12.28 9.44 7.45
C ASP A 41 11.13 9.12 6.49
N VAL A 42 10.24 8.21 6.89
CA VAL A 42 9.00 7.86 6.20
C VAL A 42 7.85 7.72 7.20
N ASP A 43 6.64 8.04 6.77
CA ASP A 43 5.43 7.75 7.52
C ASP A 43 4.84 6.41 7.08
N PHE A 44 4.57 5.55 8.04
CA PHE A 44 3.93 4.27 7.80
C PHE A 44 2.42 4.35 8.02
N VAL A 45 1.67 3.84 7.05
CA VAL A 45 0.21 3.77 7.08
C VAL A 45 -0.23 2.36 6.71
N ILE A 46 -1.20 1.81 7.40
CA ILE A 46 -1.86 0.57 7.00
C ILE A 46 -3.34 0.79 6.75
N CYS A 47 -3.83 0.20 5.66
CA CYS A 47 -5.23 0.24 5.23
C CYS A 47 -5.76 -1.19 5.14
N ASN A 48 -6.81 -1.51 5.86
CA ASN A 48 -7.40 -2.85 5.80
C ASN A 48 -8.92 -2.80 6.02
N THR A 49 -9.63 -3.79 5.49
CA THR A 49 -11.05 -4.04 5.76
C THR A 49 -11.24 -4.90 7.03
N ASP A 50 -10.19 -5.56 7.50
CA ASP A 50 -10.17 -6.37 8.71
C ASP A 50 -9.73 -5.53 9.91
N TYR A 51 -10.68 -5.29 10.83
CA TYR A 51 -10.42 -4.51 12.05
C TYR A 51 -9.44 -5.19 13.00
N GLN A 52 -9.49 -6.52 13.11
CA GLN A 52 -8.59 -7.24 14.02
C GLN A 52 -7.14 -7.14 13.57
N ALA A 53 -6.89 -7.26 12.26
CA ALA A 53 -5.57 -7.06 11.69
C ALA A 53 -5.04 -5.65 11.97
N LEU A 54 -5.87 -4.62 11.81
CA LEU A 54 -5.49 -3.25 12.13
C LEU A 54 -5.20 -3.06 13.62
N ARG A 55 -6.04 -3.60 14.50
CA ARG A 55 -5.89 -3.48 15.94
C ARG A 55 -4.57 -4.05 16.44
N ASN A 56 -4.18 -5.20 15.93
CA ASN A 56 -2.98 -5.93 16.37
C ASN A 56 -1.68 -5.36 15.80
N SER A 57 -1.73 -4.54 14.78
CA SER A 57 -0.57 -3.94 14.15
C SER A 57 0.13 -2.91 15.04
N PRO A 58 1.48 -2.84 15.06
CA PRO A 58 2.24 -1.81 15.76
C PRO A 58 2.24 -0.45 15.04
N ILE A 59 1.77 -0.39 13.80
CA ILE A 59 1.79 0.83 13.00
C ILE A 59 0.84 1.88 13.61
N PRO A 60 1.32 3.12 13.82
CA PRO A 60 0.50 4.15 14.49
C PRO A 60 -0.63 4.68 13.62
N CYS A 61 -0.43 4.81 12.31
CA CYS A 61 -1.43 5.34 11.38
C CYS A 61 -2.19 4.20 10.70
N LYS A 62 -3.50 4.10 10.98
CA LYS A 62 -4.35 3.00 10.55
C LYS A 62 -5.63 3.54 9.90
N ILE A 63 -6.00 3.00 8.76
CA ILE A 63 -7.27 3.30 8.09
C ILE A 63 -8.08 2.01 7.97
N GLN A 64 -9.24 1.98 8.57
CA GLN A 64 -10.21 0.94 8.32
C GLN A 64 -10.98 1.26 7.04
N LEU A 65 -10.86 0.40 6.04
CA LEU A 65 -11.57 0.54 4.78
C LEU A 65 -12.95 -0.11 4.87
N GLY A 66 -13.97 0.58 4.36
CA GLY A 66 -15.31 0.03 4.24
C GLY A 66 -15.94 -0.30 5.60
N LYS A 67 -15.95 0.65 6.51
CA LYS A 67 -16.51 0.47 7.88
C LYS A 67 -17.95 -0.01 7.84
N GLU A 68 -18.78 0.59 6.99
CA GLU A 68 -20.17 0.23 6.83
C GLU A 68 -20.34 -1.07 6.00
N LEU A 69 -19.58 -1.19 4.91
CA LEU A 69 -19.69 -2.31 3.97
C LEU A 69 -19.22 -3.64 4.54
N THR A 70 -18.17 -3.65 5.36
CA THR A 70 -17.56 -4.88 5.85
C THR A 70 -17.75 -5.13 7.34
N ALA A 71 -18.22 -4.12 8.09
CA ALA A 71 -18.33 -4.15 9.53
C ALA A 71 -17.05 -4.68 10.22
N GLY A 72 -15.89 -4.49 9.59
CA GLY A 72 -14.58 -4.95 10.08
C GLY A 72 -14.28 -6.44 9.88
N HIS A 73 -15.12 -7.20 9.16
CA HIS A 73 -14.93 -8.63 8.93
C HIS A 73 -14.07 -8.96 7.70
N GLY A 74 -13.49 -7.95 7.07
CA GLY A 74 -12.67 -8.12 5.87
C GLY A 74 -13.48 -8.19 4.58
N ALA A 75 -12.78 -8.25 3.44
CA ALA A 75 -13.41 -8.28 2.11
C ALA A 75 -13.83 -9.67 1.62
N GLY A 76 -13.75 -10.72 2.44
CA GLY A 76 -14.16 -12.08 2.08
C GLY A 76 -13.45 -12.63 0.83
N ASN A 77 -12.20 -12.30 0.61
CA ASN A 77 -11.43 -12.66 -0.60
C ASN A 77 -12.08 -12.17 -1.92
N ASN A 78 -12.90 -11.12 -1.86
CA ASN A 78 -13.60 -10.54 -3.00
C ASN A 78 -12.97 -9.17 -3.37
N PRO A 79 -12.27 -9.04 -4.52
CA PRO A 79 -11.66 -7.78 -4.95
C PRO A 79 -12.68 -6.66 -5.18
N ALA A 80 -13.90 -6.97 -5.63
CA ALA A 80 -14.94 -5.96 -5.82
C ALA A 80 -15.38 -5.36 -4.46
N MET A 81 -15.43 -6.17 -3.41
CA MET A 81 -15.69 -5.68 -2.06
C MET A 81 -14.54 -4.80 -1.57
N GLY A 82 -13.28 -5.20 -1.80
CA GLY A 82 -12.10 -4.39 -1.46
C GLY A 82 -12.09 -3.04 -2.16
N GLU A 83 -12.47 -3.00 -3.44
CA GLU A 83 -12.59 -1.76 -4.23
C GLU A 83 -13.66 -0.83 -3.66
N LYS A 84 -14.87 -1.34 -3.43
CA LYS A 84 -15.98 -0.56 -2.84
C LYS A 84 -15.62 -0.03 -1.45
N SER A 85 -14.95 -0.84 -0.63
CA SER A 85 -14.47 -0.45 0.69
C SER A 85 -13.46 0.70 0.64
N ALA A 86 -12.57 0.71 -0.36
CA ALA A 86 -11.66 1.82 -0.57
C ALA A 86 -12.40 3.08 -1.06
N GLN A 87 -13.40 2.91 -1.93
CA GLN A 87 -14.24 4.02 -2.41
C GLN A 87 -15.04 4.67 -1.27
N GLU A 88 -15.59 3.89 -0.34
CA GLU A 88 -16.25 4.40 0.86
C GLU A 88 -15.31 5.26 1.72
N SER A 89 -14.06 4.85 1.83
CA SER A 89 -13.09 5.46 2.72
C SER A 89 -12.15 6.48 2.02
N LEU A 90 -12.51 6.96 0.81
CA LEU A 90 -11.67 7.89 0.04
C LEU A 90 -11.32 9.16 0.82
N ALA A 91 -12.26 9.71 1.57
CA ALA A 91 -12.04 10.92 2.36
C ALA A 91 -10.98 10.74 3.45
N ASP A 92 -11.00 9.58 4.14
CA ASP A 92 -10.00 9.25 5.17
C ASP A 92 -8.60 9.08 4.55
N ILE A 93 -8.53 8.45 3.37
CA ILE A 93 -7.28 8.24 2.64
C ILE A 93 -6.72 9.58 2.14
N GLU A 94 -7.58 10.40 1.55
CA GLU A 94 -7.23 11.74 1.05
C GLU A 94 -6.69 12.63 2.16
N ALA A 95 -7.32 12.63 3.34
CA ALA A 95 -6.88 13.42 4.49
C ALA A 95 -5.45 13.06 4.93
N ILE A 96 -5.09 11.78 4.87
CA ILE A 96 -3.73 11.32 5.21
C ILE A 96 -2.74 11.71 4.10
N LEU A 97 -3.13 11.60 2.83
CA LEU A 97 -2.28 11.94 1.69
C LEU A 97 -2.05 13.44 1.56
N LYS A 98 -3.01 14.29 1.93
CA LYS A 98 -2.87 15.77 1.88
C LYS A 98 -1.79 16.31 2.81
N LYS A 99 -1.44 15.58 3.86
CA LYS A 99 -0.49 16.04 4.86
C LYS A 99 0.95 15.88 4.36
N ASP A 100 1.48 16.94 3.73
CA ASP A 100 2.90 17.09 3.31
C ASP A 100 3.46 15.98 2.41
N THR A 101 2.60 15.14 1.82
CA THR A 101 3.04 13.99 1.03
C THR A 101 3.47 14.42 -0.37
N ARG A 102 4.72 14.09 -0.74
CA ARG A 102 5.28 14.27 -2.08
C ARG A 102 5.44 12.95 -2.82
N MET A 103 5.64 11.87 -2.05
CA MET A 103 5.83 10.53 -2.60
C MET A 103 5.09 9.50 -1.77
N ALA A 104 4.41 8.57 -2.42
CA ALA A 104 3.70 7.47 -1.80
C ALA A 104 4.15 6.12 -2.39
N PHE A 105 4.62 5.23 -1.53
CA PHE A 105 4.80 3.82 -1.85
C PHE A 105 3.56 3.06 -1.40
N ILE A 106 2.91 2.37 -2.34
CA ILE A 106 1.72 1.56 -2.05
C ILE A 106 2.10 0.10 -2.20
N THR A 107 2.08 -0.65 -1.09
CA THR A 107 2.38 -2.07 -1.11
C THR A 107 1.15 -2.92 -0.85
N ALA A 108 0.97 -3.97 -1.65
CA ALA A 108 -0.15 -4.89 -1.53
C ALA A 108 0.21 -6.30 -2.00
N ALA A 109 -0.43 -7.30 -1.40
CA ALA A 109 -0.43 -8.66 -1.96
C ALA A 109 -1.66 -8.84 -2.85
N MET A 110 -1.42 -9.19 -4.11
CA MET A 110 -2.46 -9.48 -5.09
C MET A 110 -3.00 -10.90 -4.93
N GLY A 111 -4.22 -11.14 -5.40
CA GLY A 111 -4.88 -12.45 -5.31
C GLY A 111 -5.80 -12.61 -4.11
N GLY A 112 -5.87 -11.63 -3.21
CA GLY A 112 -6.86 -11.52 -2.14
C GLY A 112 -7.95 -10.49 -2.46
N GLY A 113 -8.80 -10.21 -1.49
CA GLY A 113 -9.89 -9.22 -1.64
C GLY A 113 -9.38 -7.78 -1.51
N THR A 114 -8.92 -7.40 -0.31
CA THR A 114 -8.58 -6.02 0.02
C THR A 114 -7.40 -5.50 -0.79
N GLY A 115 -6.25 -6.21 -0.80
CA GLY A 115 -5.06 -5.77 -1.54
C GLY A 115 -5.33 -5.59 -3.03
N THR A 116 -5.97 -6.58 -3.66
CA THR A 116 -6.27 -6.57 -5.10
C THR A 116 -7.26 -5.48 -5.49
N GLY A 117 -8.29 -5.27 -4.66
CA GLY A 117 -9.36 -4.31 -4.96
C GLY A 117 -9.02 -2.87 -4.55
N ALA A 118 -8.49 -2.67 -3.36
CA ALA A 118 -8.29 -1.35 -2.77
C ALA A 118 -7.00 -0.65 -3.24
N ALA A 119 -5.90 -1.38 -3.45
CA ALA A 119 -4.62 -0.77 -3.81
C ALA A 119 -4.69 0.06 -5.10
N PRO A 120 -5.34 -0.38 -6.20
CA PRO A 120 -5.50 0.44 -7.40
C PRO A 120 -6.28 1.74 -7.15
N VAL A 121 -7.30 1.71 -6.29
CA VAL A 121 -8.11 2.89 -5.95
C VAL A 121 -7.27 3.91 -5.20
N ILE A 122 -6.50 3.47 -4.21
CA ILE A 122 -5.60 4.32 -3.43
C ILE A 122 -4.50 4.90 -4.32
N ALA A 123 -3.93 4.08 -5.21
CA ALA A 123 -2.90 4.53 -6.15
C ALA A 123 -3.43 5.58 -7.11
N LYS A 124 -4.64 5.42 -7.62
CA LYS A 124 -5.29 6.40 -8.47
C LYS A 124 -5.52 7.71 -7.73
N LEU A 125 -6.08 7.67 -6.52
CA LEU A 125 -6.31 8.86 -5.70
C LEU A 125 -4.99 9.62 -5.45
N SER A 126 -3.94 8.92 -5.03
CA SER A 126 -2.62 9.51 -4.77
C SER A 126 -2.06 10.21 -6.01
N LYS A 127 -2.20 9.59 -7.18
CA LYS A 127 -1.78 10.16 -8.45
C LYS A 127 -2.62 11.37 -8.84
N ASP A 128 -3.95 11.30 -8.70
CA ASP A 128 -4.87 12.40 -9.02
C ASP A 128 -4.59 13.64 -8.14
N MET A 129 -4.02 13.43 -6.94
CA MET A 129 -3.53 14.49 -6.06
C MET A 129 -2.14 15.04 -6.43
N GLY A 130 -1.53 14.57 -7.53
CA GLY A 130 -0.20 15.01 -7.97
C GLY A 130 0.97 14.44 -7.17
N ILE A 131 0.74 13.38 -6.38
CA ILE A 131 1.77 12.72 -5.57
C ILE A 131 2.50 11.68 -6.43
N LEU A 132 3.84 11.67 -6.36
CA LEU A 132 4.63 10.63 -7.01
C LEU A 132 4.29 9.27 -6.38
N THR A 133 3.65 8.41 -7.16
CA THR A 133 3.09 7.15 -6.65
C THR A 133 3.82 5.94 -7.21
N VAL A 134 4.34 5.09 -6.34
CA VAL A 134 5.02 3.84 -6.68
C VAL A 134 4.26 2.67 -6.08
N GLY A 135 3.80 1.74 -6.92
CA GLY A 135 3.16 0.49 -6.48
C GLY A 135 4.18 -0.65 -6.38
N ILE A 136 4.23 -1.31 -5.23
CA ILE A 136 5.05 -2.51 -5.00
C ILE A 136 4.10 -3.63 -4.63
N VAL A 137 3.92 -4.60 -5.53
CA VAL A 137 2.95 -5.66 -5.33
C VAL A 137 3.59 -7.04 -5.38
N SER A 138 3.13 -7.92 -4.51
CA SER A 138 3.45 -9.34 -4.59
C SER A 138 2.35 -10.10 -5.31
N VAL A 139 2.75 -11.08 -6.14
CA VAL A 139 1.83 -11.96 -6.87
C VAL A 139 1.86 -13.34 -6.25
N PRO A 140 0.72 -14.04 -6.17
CA PRO A 140 0.68 -15.38 -5.63
C PRO A 140 1.50 -16.36 -6.48
N ALA A 141 2.05 -17.36 -5.81
CA ALA A 141 2.74 -18.46 -6.48
C ALA A 141 1.74 -19.45 -7.10
N ARG A 142 2.19 -20.27 -8.05
CA ARG A 142 1.32 -21.22 -8.77
C ARG A 142 0.63 -22.22 -7.84
N PHE A 143 1.27 -22.61 -6.74
CA PHE A 143 0.72 -23.55 -5.77
C PHE A 143 -0.42 -22.95 -4.92
N GLU A 144 -0.62 -21.64 -4.92
CA GLU A 144 -1.71 -20.98 -4.18
C GLU A 144 -3.08 -21.12 -4.88
N GLY A 145 -3.08 -21.68 -6.07
CA GLY A 145 -4.26 -22.03 -6.83
C GLY A 145 -4.65 -21.02 -7.91
N PRO A 146 -5.40 -21.47 -8.92
CA PRO A 146 -5.71 -20.69 -10.12
C PRO A 146 -6.55 -19.45 -9.81
N LYS A 147 -7.50 -19.55 -8.89
CA LYS A 147 -8.39 -18.44 -8.51
C LYS A 147 -7.59 -17.21 -8.03
N ARG A 148 -6.59 -17.42 -7.18
CA ARG A 148 -5.74 -16.32 -6.68
C ARG A 148 -4.90 -15.71 -7.80
N LEU A 149 -4.38 -16.54 -8.69
CA LEU A 149 -3.61 -16.07 -9.85
C LEU A 149 -4.44 -15.22 -10.79
N ASP A 150 -5.66 -15.65 -11.08
CA ASP A 150 -6.56 -14.90 -11.96
C ASP A 150 -6.98 -13.58 -11.33
N GLN A 151 -7.34 -13.57 -10.05
CA GLN A 151 -7.63 -12.35 -9.30
C GLN A 151 -6.43 -11.38 -9.31
N ALA A 152 -5.20 -11.90 -9.14
CA ALA A 152 -4.00 -11.09 -9.18
C ALA A 152 -3.76 -10.47 -10.56
N ARG A 153 -3.94 -11.24 -11.65
CA ARG A 153 -3.83 -10.75 -13.03
C ARG A 153 -4.85 -9.65 -13.33
N ASP A 154 -6.08 -9.84 -12.88
CA ASP A 154 -7.15 -8.85 -13.08
C ASP A 154 -6.86 -7.56 -12.27
N GLY A 155 -6.36 -7.69 -11.05
CA GLY A 155 -5.95 -6.56 -10.24
C GLY A 155 -4.81 -5.75 -10.86
N LEU A 156 -3.83 -6.42 -11.45
CA LEU A 156 -2.70 -5.78 -12.14
C LEU A 156 -3.09 -5.08 -13.45
N ARG A 157 -4.14 -5.56 -14.12
CA ARG A 157 -4.65 -4.95 -15.36
C ARG A 157 -5.52 -3.73 -15.12
N ARG A 158 -6.01 -3.54 -13.89
CA ARG A 158 -6.82 -2.37 -13.55
C ARG A 158 -5.97 -1.11 -13.70
N PRO A 159 -6.48 -0.09 -14.38
CA PRO A 159 -5.71 1.12 -14.65
C PRO A 159 -5.54 1.94 -13.36
N ALA A 160 -4.48 1.67 -12.63
CA ALA A 160 -3.94 2.61 -11.64
C ALA A 160 -3.27 3.82 -12.34
N GLY A 161 -3.41 3.92 -13.65
CA GLY A 161 -2.65 4.82 -14.50
C GLY A 161 -1.17 4.39 -14.63
N PRO A 162 -0.30 5.12 -15.33
CA PRO A 162 1.11 4.81 -15.48
C PRO A 162 1.89 5.06 -14.17
N ALA A 163 1.51 4.39 -13.09
CA ALA A 163 2.39 4.19 -11.95
C ALA A 163 3.31 3.03 -12.32
N GLY A 164 4.61 3.20 -12.19
CA GLY A 164 5.57 2.11 -12.39
C GLY A 164 5.27 1.02 -11.36
N ALA A 165 4.59 -0.05 -11.76
CA ALA A 165 4.32 -1.19 -10.90
C ALA A 165 5.49 -2.17 -11.00
N ALA A 166 6.27 -2.31 -9.92
CA ALA A 166 7.21 -3.40 -9.80
C ALA A 166 6.50 -4.61 -9.17
N ALA A 167 6.20 -5.64 -9.97
CA ALA A 167 5.65 -6.89 -9.48
C ALA A 167 6.78 -7.89 -9.23
N ARG A 168 6.86 -8.44 -8.02
CA ARG A 168 7.81 -9.51 -7.67
C ARG A 168 7.03 -10.76 -7.25
N PRO A 169 7.26 -11.92 -7.89
CA PRO A 169 6.63 -13.16 -7.44
C PRO A 169 7.18 -13.58 -6.07
N LEU A 170 6.31 -13.87 -5.12
CA LEU A 170 6.66 -14.50 -3.86
C LEU A 170 6.86 -15.99 -4.10
N GLY A 171 8.07 -16.46 -3.85
CA GLY A 171 8.39 -17.88 -3.86
C GLY A 171 8.68 -18.47 -5.25
N GLY A 172 9.93 -18.56 -5.54
CA GLY A 172 10.49 -19.31 -6.67
C GLY A 172 11.93 -18.89 -6.87
N ASN A 173 12.87 -19.78 -6.59
CA ASN A 173 14.22 -19.64 -7.05
C ASN A 173 14.18 -19.20 -8.52
N ALA A 174 14.62 -17.98 -8.79
CA ALA A 174 14.86 -17.49 -10.12
C ALA A 174 16.02 -18.30 -10.72
N ARG A 175 15.75 -19.53 -11.16
CA ARG A 175 16.62 -20.19 -12.12
C ARG A 175 16.53 -19.35 -13.39
N LYS A 176 17.61 -18.70 -13.69
CA LYS A 176 17.89 -18.08 -14.98
C LYS A 176 17.39 -19.03 -16.10
N ARG A 177 16.32 -18.70 -16.75
CA ARG A 177 16.07 -19.19 -18.08
C ARG A 177 16.75 -18.24 -19.04
N SER A 178 18.00 -18.52 -19.33
CA SER A 178 18.65 -18.09 -20.56
C SER A 178 17.87 -18.77 -21.70
N GLY A 179 17.37 -17.98 -22.60
CA GLY A 179 16.80 -18.44 -23.86
C GLY A 179 15.30 -18.24 -23.98
N LEU A 180 14.92 -17.05 -24.45
CA LEU A 180 13.75 -16.84 -25.29
C LEU A 180 14.20 -15.92 -26.43
N PRO A 181 14.15 -16.40 -27.71
CA PRO A 181 14.21 -15.52 -28.84
C PRO A 181 12.83 -14.85 -29.00
N TYR A 182 12.85 -13.55 -29.23
CA TYR A 182 11.87 -12.58 -29.77
C TYR A 182 10.38 -12.75 -29.45
#